data_7d8a5916d9822a1f92ee256c0932d190
#
_entry.id   7d8a5916d9822a1f92ee256c0932d190
#
_cell.length_a   1.000
_cell.length_b   1.000
_cell.length_c   1.000
_cell.angle_alpha   90.00
_cell.angle_beta   90.00
_cell.angle_gamma   90.00
#
_symmetry.space_group_name_H-M   'P 1'
#
loop_
_entity.id
_entity.type
_entity.pdbx_description
1 polymer ?
#
loop_
_entity_poly.entity_id
_entity_poly.type
_entity_poly.pdbx_seq_one_letter_code
_entity_poly.pdbx_strand_id
1 'polypeptide(L)'
;VGPYSIDQLLKKIQIINYENFKNDKIFNISDLSSSTSKDMTFFHSKKYSSIASKTKASYCITLKNLSEFLPKSCRPIIVDNVLLTISQITKIFYPESIEDEFDKSVKDLSKTSFKKKIKYGKNVLIGKNVQIGKNCYIGHNSIIEKNVIIGSNCKIGSNVIIRNTIIKNNVSVLDGCIIGKKGFGFFPNK
;
A
#
# COMPACT_ATOMS: atom_id res chain seq x y z
N VAL A 1 -3.00 -5.27 9.09
CA VAL A 1 -3.99 -4.34 9.58
C VAL A 1 -3.73 -4.07 11.06
N GLY A 2 -3.09 -2.92 11.35
CA GLY A 2 -2.76 -2.47 12.71
C GLY A 2 -3.98 -2.19 13.60
N PRO A 3 -3.79 -1.49 14.72
CA PRO A 3 -2.52 -0.92 15.16
C PRO A 3 -1.59 -1.96 15.82
N TYR A 4 -0.28 -1.73 15.68
CA TYR A 4 0.75 -2.49 16.37
C TYR A 4 1.52 -1.57 17.32
N SER A 5 1.97 -2.07 18.47
CA SER A 5 2.95 -1.32 19.27
C SER A 5 4.32 -1.35 18.59
N ILE A 6 5.13 -0.32 18.81
CA ILE A 6 6.51 -0.28 18.31
C ILE A 6 7.27 -1.54 18.72
N ASP A 7 7.18 -1.94 19.97
CA ASP A 7 7.83 -3.16 20.48
C ASP A 7 7.43 -4.41 19.70
N GLN A 8 6.14 -4.56 19.40
CA GLN A 8 5.64 -5.71 18.63
C GLN A 8 6.22 -5.71 17.21
N LEU A 9 6.33 -4.54 16.58
CA LEU A 9 6.90 -4.41 15.24
C LEU A 9 8.39 -4.75 15.25
N LEU A 10 9.17 -4.14 16.15
CA LEU A 10 10.62 -4.33 16.22
C LEU A 10 11.00 -5.76 16.60
N LYS A 11 10.28 -6.39 17.52
CA LYS A 11 10.45 -7.82 17.86
C LYS A 11 10.19 -8.74 16.66
N LYS A 12 9.12 -8.49 15.88
CA LYS A 12 8.79 -9.31 14.71
C LYS A 12 9.85 -9.22 13.60
N ILE A 13 10.57 -8.11 13.49
CA ILE A 13 11.65 -7.94 12.52
C ILE A 13 13.06 -8.15 13.12
N GLN A 14 13.12 -8.70 14.35
CA GLN A 14 14.35 -9.08 15.05
C GLN A 14 15.34 -7.93 15.32
N ILE A 15 14.86 -6.70 15.44
CA ILE A 15 15.68 -5.57 15.91
C ILE A 15 15.67 -5.60 17.44
N ILE A 16 16.83 -5.94 18.04
CA ILE A 16 16.96 -6.21 19.48
C ILE A 16 17.45 -4.98 20.26
N ASN A 17 18.21 -4.09 19.63
CA ASN A 17 18.86 -2.94 20.30
C ASN A 17 18.01 -1.67 20.18
N TYR A 18 16.85 -1.65 20.83
CA TYR A 18 16.08 -0.43 20.98
C TYR A 18 15.78 -0.18 22.45
N GLU A 19 16.35 0.87 22.98
CA GLU A 19 16.06 1.31 24.33
C GLU A 19 14.73 2.09 24.36
N ASN A 20 13.79 1.62 25.19
CA ASN A 20 12.64 2.37 25.71
C ASN A 20 11.80 3.14 24.70
N PHE A 21 11.37 2.49 23.62
CA PHE A 21 10.21 3.04 22.91
C PHE A 21 8.98 2.87 23.79
N LYS A 22 8.31 4.00 24.10
CA LYS A 22 7.01 3.98 24.75
C LYS A 22 6.08 3.06 23.96
N ASN A 23 5.11 2.50 24.64
CA ASN A 23 4.13 1.55 24.06
C ASN A 23 3.19 2.24 23.03
N ASP A 24 3.77 3.10 22.20
CA ASP A 24 3.05 3.89 21.19
C ASP A 24 2.51 2.96 20.11
N LYS A 25 1.26 3.17 19.73
CA LYS A 25 0.59 2.40 18.70
C LYS A 25 0.80 3.04 17.33
N ILE A 26 1.31 2.27 16.39
CA ILE A 26 1.45 2.63 14.98
C ILE A 26 0.29 2.04 14.20
N PHE A 27 -0.43 2.89 13.50
CA PHE A 27 -1.63 2.52 12.75
C PHE A 27 -1.32 2.19 11.29
N ASN A 28 -0.25 2.79 10.75
CA ASN A 28 0.10 2.59 9.35
C ASN A 28 1.60 2.85 9.12
N ILE A 29 2.05 2.45 7.93
CA ILE A 29 3.31 2.85 7.34
C ILE A 29 3.03 3.70 6.11
N SER A 30 3.62 4.89 6.04
CA SER A 30 3.34 5.89 5.01
C SER A 30 4.63 6.54 4.51
N ASP A 31 4.58 7.18 3.36
CA ASP A 31 5.71 7.98 2.87
C ASP A 31 5.96 9.23 3.74
N LEU A 32 7.12 9.86 3.54
CA LEU A 32 7.55 11.04 4.33
C LEU A 32 6.56 12.21 4.28
N SER A 33 5.88 12.40 3.16
CA SER A 33 5.02 13.57 2.93
C SER A 33 3.58 13.37 3.40
N SER A 34 3.06 12.16 3.32
CA SER A 34 1.67 11.82 3.66
C SER A 34 1.50 11.31 5.09
N SER A 35 2.59 11.00 5.79
CA SER A 35 2.53 10.45 7.15
C SER A 35 1.96 11.42 8.17
N THR A 36 1.25 10.86 9.14
CA THR A 36 0.68 11.54 10.31
C THR A 36 1.41 11.14 11.58
N SER A 37 1.07 11.76 12.73
CA SER A 37 1.61 11.40 14.04
C SER A 37 1.26 9.98 14.52
N LYS A 38 0.38 9.28 13.79
CA LYS A 38 0.02 7.87 14.09
C LYS A 38 0.74 6.88 13.19
N ASP A 39 1.58 7.37 12.29
CA ASP A 39 2.23 6.55 11.26
C ASP A 39 3.73 6.38 11.56
N MET A 40 4.27 5.33 10.99
CA MET A 40 5.70 5.13 10.79
C MET A 40 6.03 5.48 9.35
N THR A 41 7.22 6.08 9.14
CA THR A 41 7.76 6.37 7.81
C THR A 41 9.17 5.81 7.66
N PHE A 42 9.80 6.06 6.51
CA PHE A 42 11.17 5.63 6.24
C PHE A 42 11.94 6.67 5.45
N PHE A 43 13.26 6.75 5.71
CA PHE A 43 14.15 7.71 5.07
C PHE A 43 15.50 7.04 4.76
N HIS A 44 15.74 6.73 3.49
CA HIS A 44 16.89 5.93 3.04
C HIS A 44 17.91 6.68 2.18
N SER A 45 17.63 7.91 1.78
CA SER A 45 18.50 8.67 0.88
C SER A 45 18.48 10.16 1.17
N LYS A 46 19.65 10.80 1.25
CA LYS A 46 19.83 12.23 1.47
C LYS A 46 19.06 13.10 0.47
N LYS A 47 18.76 12.57 -0.72
CA LYS A 47 17.93 13.24 -1.73
C LYS A 47 16.58 13.70 -1.19
N TYR A 48 16.04 13.03 -0.18
CA TYR A 48 14.73 13.32 0.41
C TYR A 48 14.81 14.10 1.73
N SER A 49 15.97 14.67 2.09
CA SER A 49 16.18 15.38 3.36
C SER A 49 15.23 16.55 3.59
N SER A 50 14.91 17.31 2.53
CA SER A 50 13.96 18.43 2.61
C SER A 50 12.52 18.00 2.91
N ILE A 51 12.14 16.80 2.51
CA ILE A 51 10.83 16.22 2.83
C ILE A 51 10.88 15.58 4.21
N ALA A 52 11.98 14.88 4.53
CA ALA A 52 12.19 14.23 5.81
C ALA A 52 12.12 15.21 6.98
N SER A 53 12.70 16.42 6.83
CA SER A 53 12.67 17.47 7.87
C SER A 53 11.27 18.02 8.18
N LYS A 54 10.29 17.76 7.33
CA LYS A 54 8.90 18.22 7.47
C LYS A 54 7.91 17.07 7.77
N THR A 55 8.40 15.85 7.92
CA THR A 55 7.52 14.70 8.19
C THR A 55 6.76 14.89 9.50
N LYS A 56 5.51 14.41 9.51
CA LYS A 56 4.66 14.39 10.72
C LYS A 56 4.61 13.00 11.36
N ALA A 57 5.36 12.02 10.84
CA ALA A 57 5.42 10.69 11.42
C ALA A 57 6.01 10.70 12.83
N SER A 58 5.52 9.85 13.72
CA SER A 58 6.10 9.69 15.06
C SER A 58 7.42 8.93 15.03
N TYR A 59 7.60 8.02 14.07
CA TYR A 59 8.77 7.17 13.95
C TYR A 59 9.24 7.08 12.50
N CYS A 60 10.56 7.05 12.32
CA CYS A 60 11.17 6.92 10.99
C CYS A 60 12.28 5.88 11.01
N ILE A 61 12.17 4.87 10.15
CA ILE A 61 13.24 3.91 9.87
C ILE A 61 14.27 4.59 9.00
N THR A 62 15.52 4.68 9.47
CA THR A 62 16.57 5.44 8.78
C THR A 62 17.97 4.92 9.10
N LEU A 63 18.96 5.42 8.36
CA LEU A 63 20.37 5.21 8.65
C LEU A 63 20.86 6.23 9.71
N LYS A 64 21.90 5.88 10.45
CA LYS A 64 22.50 6.74 11.49
C LYS A 64 22.86 8.13 10.95
N ASN A 65 23.51 8.21 9.80
CA ASN A 65 23.93 9.47 9.16
C ASN A 65 22.80 10.29 8.53
N LEU A 66 21.58 9.76 8.49
CA LEU A 66 20.41 10.48 7.97
C LEU A 66 19.47 10.94 9.08
N SER A 67 19.64 10.44 10.30
CA SER A 67 18.74 10.75 11.41
C SER A 67 18.74 12.22 11.81
N GLU A 68 19.84 12.95 11.59
CA GLU A 68 19.98 14.39 11.88
C GLU A 68 19.01 15.27 11.06
N PHE A 69 18.53 14.80 9.91
CA PHE A 69 17.58 15.54 9.06
C PHE A 69 16.13 15.42 9.52
N LEU A 70 15.84 14.57 10.50
CA LEU A 70 14.48 14.37 11.00
C LEU A 70 14.09 15.47 12.01
N PRO A 71 12.82 15.87 12.04
CA PRO A 71 12.35 16.81 13.06
C PRO A 71 12.39 16.16 14.45
N LYS A 72 12.55 16.97 15.50
CA LYS A 72 12.59 16.50 16.91
C LYS A 72 11.34 15.70 17.33
N SER A 73 10.22 15.90 16.63
CA SER A 73 8.96 15.17 16.86
C SER A 73 8.97 13.75 16.29
N CYS A 74 9.89 13.44 15.38
CA CYS A 74 9.99 12.12 14.73
C CYS A 74 11.17 11.34 15.30
N ARG A 75 10.91 10.23 15.97
CA ARG A 75 11.95 9.38 16.57
C ARG A 75 12.58 8.48 15.51
N PRO A 76 13.92 8.51 15.34
CA PRO A 76 14.60 7.63 14.41
C PRO A 76 14.69 6.21 14.96
N ILE A 77 14.47 5.23 14.11
CA ILE A 77 14.80 3.82 14.31
C ILE A 77 15.96 3.53 13.40
N ILE A 78 17.16 3.40 13.99
CA ILE A 78 18.40 3.23 13.24
C ILE A 78 18.54 1.78 12.81
N VAL A 79 18.75 1.57 11.51
CA VAL A 79 18.95 0.24 10.90
C VAL A 79 20.07 0.31 9.86
N ASP A 80 20.66 -0.84 9.53
CA ASP A 80 21.72 -0.92 8.50
C ASP A 80 21.14 -0.97 7.09
N ASN A 81 19.93 -1.53 6.91
CA ASN A 81 19.26 -1.62 5.63
C ASN A 81 17.79 -1.17 5.75
N VAL A 82 17.55 0.09 5.40
CA VAL A 82 16.22 0.71 5.51
C VAL A 82 15.19 0.03 4.60
N LEU A 83 15.57 -0.30 3.36
CA LEU A 83 14.64 -0.87 2.38
C LEU A 83 14.23 -2.30 2.73
N LEU A 84 15.16 -3.09 3.25
CA LEU A 84 14.86 -4.44 3.76
C LEU A 84 13.92 -4.36 4.97
N THR A 85 14.26 -3.51 5.94
CA THR A 85 13.45 -3.33 7.16
C THR A 85 12.04 -2.86 6.83
N ILE A 86 11.89 -1.90 5.91
CA ILE A 86 10.57 -1.41 5.50
C ILE A 86 9.76 -2.49 4.81
N SER A 87 10.39 -3.34 3.99
CA SER A 87 9.72 -4.47 3.35
C SER A 87 9.16 -5.45 4.38
N GLN A 88 9.94 -5.78 5.42
CA GLN A 88 9.50 -6.65 6.50
C GLN A 88 8.31 -6.05 7.29
N ILE A 89 8.36 -4.75 7.61
CA ILE A 89 7.27 -4.07 8.30
C ILE A 89 6.02 -3.97 7.42
N THR A 90 6.20 -3.66 6.14
CA THR A 90 5.08 -3.62 5.19
C THR A 90 4.38 -4.98 5.12
N LYS A 91 5.12 -6.08 5.15
CA LYS A 91 4.54 -7.44 5.22
C LYS A 91 3.70 -7.67 6.48
N ILE A 92 4.05 -7.06 7.61
CA ILE A 92 3.26 -7.17 8.85
C ILE A 92 1.94 -6.40 8.72
N PHE A 93 1.97 -5.18 8.16
CA PHE A 93 0.75 -4.37 7.98
C PHE A 93 -0.13 -4.88 6.84
N TYR A 94 0.49 -5.35 5.76
CA TYR A 94 -0.16 -5.73 4.50
C TYR A 94 0.34 -7.10 4.01
N PRO A 95 0.08 -8.19 4.73
CA PRO A 95 0.65 -9.51 4.42
C PRO A 95 0.30 -9.98 3.00
N GLU A 96 -0.89 -9.63 2.52
CA GLU A 96 -1.38 -10.05 1.21
C GLU A 96 -0.90 -9.18 0.04
N SER A 97 -0.26 -8.02 0.30
CA SER A 97 0.23 -7.12 -0.77
C SER A 97 1.53 -7.58 -1.41
N ILE A 98 2.24 -8.50 -0.76
CA ILE A 98 3.55 -9.00 -1.20
C ILE A 98 3.42 -10.31 -1.99
N GLU A 99 2.30 -11.01 -1.85
CA GLU A 99 2.04 -12.27 -2.53
C GLU A 99 1.37 -12.02 -3.89
N ASP A 100 1.87 -12.67 -4.94
CA ASP A 100 1.35 -12.57 -6.31
C ASP A 100 0.28 -13.65 -6.57
N GLU A 101 -0.40 -14.10 -5.50
CA GLU A 101 -1.48 -15.06 -5.61
C GLU A 101 -2.73 -14.41 -6.24
N PHE A 102 -3.52 -15.23 -6.92
CA PHE A 102 -4.82 -14.78 -7.43
C PHE A 102 -5.83 -14.55 -6.28
N ASP A 103 -6.71 -13.60 -6.46
CA ASP A 103 -7.74 -13.29 -5.47
C ASP A 103 -8.84 -14.36 -5.45
N LYS A 104 -8.85 -15.18 -4.39
CA LYS A 104 -9.86 -16.23 -4.16
C LYS A 104 -11.26 -15.67 -3.82
N SER A 105 -11.38 -14.36 -3.55
CA SER A 105 -12.63 -13.73 -3.15
C SER A 105 -13.50 -13.28 -4.33
N VAL A 106 -12.99 -13.36 -5.56
CA VAL A 106 -13.69 -12.89 -6.75
C VAL A 106 -15.00 -13.65 -7.01
N LYS A 107 -16.00 -12.89 -7.43
CA LYS A 107 -17.32 -13.40 -7.82
C LYS A 107 -17.71 -12.77 -9.14
N ASP A 108 -18.53 -13.45 -9.92
CA ASP A 108 -19.13 -12.89 -11.12
C ASP A 108 -19.88 -11.59 -10.77
N LEU A 109 -19.65 -10.52 -11.55
CA LEU A 109 -20.23 -9.21 -11.31
C LEU A 109 -21.77 -9.27 -11.28
N SER A 110 -22.38 -10.12 -12.10
CA SER A 110 -23.83 -10.31 -12.13
C SER A 110 -24.43 -10.76 -10.80
N LYS A 111 -23.60 -11.36 -9.93
CA LYS A 111 -23.97 -11.81 -8.57
C LYS A 111 -23.66 -10.76 -7.49
N THR A 112 -23.26 -9.53 -7.88
CA THR A 112 -22.92 -8.44 -6.96
C THR A 112 -23.95 -7.31 -7.02
N SER A 113 -23.88 -6.39 -6.06
CA SER A 113 -24.71 -5.17 -6.06
C SER A 113 -24.42 -4.22 -7.24
N PHE A 114 -23.31 -4.42 -7.94
CA PHE A 114 -22.91 -3.59 -9.10
C PHE A 114 -23.74 -3.89 -10.36
N LYS A 115 -24.38 -5.06 -10.47
CA LYS A 115 -25.19 -5.47 -11.62
C LYS A 115 -26.12 -4.36 -12.15
N LYS A 116 -26.73 -3.59 -11.27
CA LYS A 116 -27.68 -2.52 -11.62
C LYS A 116 -27.05 -1.11 -11.66
N LYS A 117 -25.78 -0.97 -11.32
CA LYS A 117 -25.13 0.34 -11.12
C LYS A 117 -24.18 0.74 -12.24
N ILE A 118 -23.64 -0.22 -12.96
CA ILE A 118 -22.62 0.01 -13.99
C ILE A 118 -22.92 -0.82 -15.23
N LYS A 119 -22.33 -0.43 -16.37
CA LYS A 119 -22.36 -1.24 -17.61
C LYS A 119 -21.17 -2.20 -17.59
N TYR A 120 -21.39 -3.47 -17.94
CA TYR A 120 -20.33 -4.46 -17.95
C TYR A 120 -20.50 -5.52 -19.03
N GLY A 121 -19.39 -6.12 -19.45
CA GLY A 121 -19.32 -7.21 -20.39
C GLY A 121 -19.57 -8.59 -19.77
N LYS A 122 -19.27 -9.65 -20.50
CA LYS A 122 -19.33 -11.03 -20.03
C LYS A 122 -18.08 -11.39 -19.21
N ASN A 123 -18.21 -12.34 -18.27
CA ASN A 123 -17.10 -12.88 -17.46
C ASN A 123 -16.32 -11.82 -16.68
N VAL A 124 -17.00 -10.82 -16.14
CA VAL A 124 -16.36 -9.82 -15.27
C VAL A 124 -16.36 -10.32 -13.83
N LEU A 125 -15.19 -10.38 -13.21
CA LEU A 125 -15.01 -10.87 -11.84
C LEU A 125 -14.68 -9.70 -10.90
N ILE A 126 -15.33 -9.69 -9.73
CA ILE A 126 -15.19 -8.64 -8.70
C ILE A 126 -14.82 -9.26 -7.36
N GLY A 127 -13.73 -8.80 -6.78
CA GLY A 127 -13.22 -9.21 -5.47
C GLY A 127 -13.96 -8.58 -4.29
N LYS A 128 -13.62 -9.04 -3.09
CA LYS A 128 -14.18 -8.51 -1.84
C LYS A 128 -13.80 -7.04 -1.61
N ASN A 129 -14.68 -6.26 -1.01
CA ASN A 129 -14.47 -4.85 -0.64
C ASN A 129 -14.15 -3.91 -1.82
N VAL A 130 -14.45 -4.31 -3.06
CA VAL A 130 -14.32 -3.43 -4.22
C VAL A 130 -15.36 -2.31 -4.13
N GLN A 131 -14.95 -1.10 -4.49
CA GLN A 131 -15.82 0.06 -4.62
C GLN A 131 -15.77 0.57 -6.06
N ILE A 132 -16.93 0.84 -6.65
CA ILE A 132 -17.03 1.37 -8.02
C ILE A 132 -18.04 2.51 -8.02
N GLY A 133 -17.61 3.66 -8.53
CA GLY A 133 -18.42 4.85 -8.66
C GLY A 133 -19.51 4.74 -9.73
N LYS A 134 -20.25 5.82 -9.94
CA LYS A 134 -21.33 5.88 -10.92
C LYS A 134 -20.79 5.97 -12.36
N ASN A 135 -21.64 5.60 -13.34
CA ASN A 135 -21.36 5.75 -14.77
C ASN A 135 -20.06 5.07 -15.22
N CYS A 136 -19.72 3.95 -14.62
CA CYS A 136 -18.56 3.16 -15.02
C CYS A 136 -18.94 2.09 -16.06
N TYR A 137 -17.94 1.72 -16.88
CA TYR A 137 -18.00 0.63 -17.83
C TYR A 137 -16.84 -0.33 -17.56
N ILE A 138 -17.11 -1.65 -17.60
CA ILE A 138 -16.07 -2.69 -17.47
C ILE A 138 -16.24 -3.67 -18.63
N GLY A 139 -15.20 -3.82 -19.43
CA GLY A 139 -15.18 -4.71 -20.59
C GLY A 139 -15.18 -6.19 -20.23
N HIS A 140 -15.26 -7.04 -21.26
CA HIS A 140 -15.33 -8.51 -21.12
C HIS A 140 -14.06 -9.07 -20.46
N ASN A 141 -14.21 -10.19 -19.74
CA ASN A 141 -13.10 -10.97 -19.17
C ASN A 141 -12.17 -10.17 -18.23
N SER A 142 -12.66 -9.11 -17.63
CA SER A 142 -11.86 -8.26 -16.75
C SER A 142 -12.02 -8.68 -15.28
N ILE A 143 -10.94 -8.54 -14.51
CA ILE A 143 -10.88 -8.93 -13.10
C ILE A 143 -10.51 -7.72 -12.25
N ILE A 144 -11.41 -7.34 -11.34
CA ILE A 144 -11.17 -6.30 -10.35
C ILE A 144 -10.98 -6.99 -9.01
N GLU A 145 -9.74 -7.11 -8.56
CA GLU A 145 -9.40 -7.83 -7.33
C GLU A 145 -9.81 -7.08 -6.07
N LYS A 146 -9.73 -7.75 -4.93
CA LYS A 146 -10.14 -7.24 -3.61
C LYS A 146 -9.53 -5.86 -3.29
N ASN A 147 -10.28 -5.05 -2.54
CA ASN A 147 -9.90 -3.74 -2.03
C ASN A 147 -9.60 -2.67 -3.11
N VAL A 148 -9.86 -2.94 -4.38
CA VAL A 148 -9.72 -1.94 -5.45
C VAL A 148 -10.82 -0.89 -5.33
N ILE A 149 -10.45 0.37 -5.51
CA ILE A 149 -11.38 1.50 -5.55
C ILE A 149 -11.35 2.12 -6.94
N ILE A 150 -12.50 2.23 -7.59
CA ILE A 150 -12.68 2.90 -8.89
C ILE A 150 -13.66 4.05 -8.70
N GLY A 151 -13.24 5.25 -9.09
CA GLY A 151 -14.06 6.46 -9.06
C GLY A 151 -15.18 6.42 -10.09
N SER A 152 -15.86 7.56 -10.26
CA SER A 152 -16.96 7.71 -11.21
C SER A 152 -16.50 8.01 -12.63
N ASN A 153 -17.35 7.70 -13.63
CA ASN A 153 -17.13 7.96 -15.05
C ASN A 153 -15.87 7.27 -15.62
N CYS A 154 -15.52 6.11 -15.11
CA CYS A 154 -14.36 5.35 -15.56
C CYS A 154 -14.75 4.34 -16.64
N LYS A 155 -13.83 4.12 -17.59
CA LYS A 155 -13.94 3.11 -18.64
C LYS A 155 -12.81 2.11 -18.45
N ILE A 156 -13.13 0.89 -18.12
CA ILE A 156 -12.17 -0.22 -18.00
C ILE A 156 -12.41 -1.12 -19.21
N GLY A 157 -11.36 -1.35 -19.98
CA GLY A 157 -11.39 -2.18 -21.19
C GLY A 157 -11.61 -3.65 -20.90
N SER A 158 -11.51 -4.46 -21.96
CA SER A 158 -11.61 -5.93 -21.86
C SER A 158 -10.27 -6.56 -21.50
N ASN A 159 -10.29 -7.74 -20.88
CA ASN A 159 -9.07 -8.47 -20.47
C ASN A 159 -8.16 -7.66 -19.53
N VAL A 160 -8.73 -6.77 -18.72
CA VAL A 160 -8.00 -5.93 -17.77
C VAL A 160 -7.96 -6.61 -16.40
N ILE A 161 -6.80 -6.57 -15.73
CA ILE A 161 -6.66 -7.02 -14.34
C ILE A 161 -6.24 -5.81 -13.50
N ILE A 162 -7.02 -5.49 -12.45
CA ILE A 162 -6.71 -4.41 -11.52
C ILE A 162 -6.60 -4.97 -10.11
N ARG A 163 -5.47 -4.70 -9.45
CA ARG A 163 -5.19 -5.11 -8.07
C ARG A 163 -4.47 -4.00 -7.29
N ASN A 164 -4.65 -3.97 -5.99
CA ASN A 164 -3.94 -3.04 -5.08
C ASN A 164 -3.95 -1.57 -5.55
N THR A 165 -5.04 -1.09 -6.15
CA THR A 165 -5.07 0.19 -6.87
C THR A 165 -6.26 1.04 -6.48
N ILE A 166 -6.04 2.35 -6.42
CA ILE A 166 -7.09 3.36 -6.33
C ILE A 166 -7.12 4.13 -7.66
N ILE A 167 -8.18 3.96 -8.44
CA ILE A 167 -8.43 4.69 -9.67
C ILE A 167 -9.36 5.86 -9.35
N LYS A 168 -8.97 7.08 -9.71
CA LYS A 168 -9.78 8.28 -9.49
C LYS A 168 -10.87 8.39 -10.57
N ASN A 169 -11.62 9.50 -10.57
CA ASN A 169 -12.69 9.73 -11.54
C ASN A 169 -12.15 9.99 -12.97
N ASN A 170 -12.99 9.74 -13.98
CA ASN A 170 -12.75 10.06 -15.39
C ASN A 170 -11.50 9.38 -15.99
N VAL A 171 -11.19 8.15 -15.56
CA VAL A 171 -10.04 7.39 -16.05
C VAL A 171 -10.49 6.37 -17.07
N SER A 172 -9.71 6.24 -18.15
CA SER A 172 -9.85 5.18 -19.14
C SER A 172 -8.64 4.24 -19.06
N VAL A 173 -8.91 2.96 -18.90
CA VAL A 173 -7.92 1.87 -18.94
C VAL A 173 -8.19 1.06 -20.19
N LEU A 174 -7.20 0.91 -21.05
CA LEU A 174 -7.33 0.21 -22.33
C LEU A 174 -7.34 -1.31 -22.17
N ASP A 175 -7.76 -2.01 -23.19
CA ASP A 175 -7.83 -3.47 -23.23
C ASP A 175 -6.48 -4.13 -22.93
N GLY A 176 -6.48 -5.22 -22.20
CA GLY A 176 -5.29 -6.01 -21.89
C GLY A 176 -4.36 -5.42 -20.81
N CYS A 177 -4.70 -4.28 -20.23
CA CYS A 177 -3.86 -3.68 -19.17
C CYS A 177 -3.85 -4.50 -17.89
N ILE A 178 -2.67 -4.60 -17.25
CA ILE A 178 -2.51 -5.15 -15.90
C ILE A 178 -2.02 -4.03 -14.99
N ILE A 179 -2.83 -3.64 -14.00
CA ILE A 179 -2.55 -2.53 -13.10
C ILE A 179 -2.36 -3.05 -11.67
N GLY A 180 -1.35 -2.53 -10.99
CA GLY A 180 -1.08 -2.87 -9.59
C GLY A 180 -0.42 -4.23 -9.38
N LYS A 181 0.14 -4.83 -10.44
CA LYS A 181 0.99 -6.01 -10.33
C LYS A 181 2.27 -5.65 -9.58
N LYS A 182 2.76 -6.59 -8.78
CA LYS A 182 4.04 -6.46 -8.09
C LYS A 182 5.15 -6.11 -9.08
N GLY A 183 5.85 -5.00 -8.80
CA GLY A 183 7.03 -4.63 -9.55
C GLY A 183 8.18 -5.60 -9.34
N PHE A 184 9.04 -5.76 -10.34
CA PHE A 184 10.30 -6.46 -10.18
C PHE A 184 11.26 -5.54 -9.40
N GLY A 185 11.43 -5.80 -8.12
CA GLY A 185 12.40 -5.11 -7.27
C GLY A 185 13.37 -6.10 -6.65
N PHE A 186 14.66 -5.88 -6.84
CA PHE A 186 15.72 -6.70 -6.26
C PHE A 186 16.56 -5.84 -5.31
N PHE A 187 16.60 -6.21 -4.05
CA PHE A 187 17.48 -5.62 -3.06
C PHE A 187 18.53 -6.67 -2.68
N PRO A 188 19.80 -6.53 -3.13
CA PRO A 188 20.85 -7.47 -2.72
C PRO A 188 21.00 -7.41 -1.20
N ASN A 189 20.89 -8.55 -0.57
CA ASN A 189 21.28 -8.74 0.81
C ASN A 189 22.80 -8.97 0.79
N LYS A 190 23.58 -8.05 1.37
CA LYS A 190 25.00 -8.24 1.58
C LYS A 190 25.23 -9.12 2.78
#